data_c42ecc14c968ba8e76e6e38a7f97f1e2
#
_entry.id   c42ecc14c968ba8e76e6e38a7f97f1e2
#
_cell.length_a   1.000
_cell.length_b   1.000
_cell.length_c   1.000
_cell.angle_alpha   90.00
_cell.angle_beta   90.00
_cell.angle_gamma   90.00
#
_symmetry.space_group_name_H-M   'P 1'
#
loop_
_entity.id
_entity.type
_entity.pdbx_description
1 polymer ?
#
loop_
_entity_poly.entity_id
_entity_poly.type
_entity_poly.pdbx_seq_one_letter_code
_entity_poly.pdbx_strand_id
1 'polypeptide(L)'
;MGNRREFLTATAAGLAAAAAPARAAEERTAAPKSTPAGAPPFGMPRDMVLLNMRRGHGYALGVKTKDGVLDVEAAGRALGMPVPADMDELLQNGRGPALRALIDAVEAAPDGRFVLPEAGVAYAPVVTRPEKIIMMGFNYRHHAEETGTPIPKDPPLFNKYNNALNHHGGTIALPTQAAREFDYETELVMVFGRECRNVSEADALDYLAGYCTGNDFSARDLQTLTSQFMIGKTSDGFAPLGPYLVTADRVKDPNNLKLKTLVNGRVRQDWSTDDMIFNCRQLISFASKVMTLKPGDIFYTGTPQGVIFGEKIPRKDRAWLKPGDEVVSELEGLGELRFRLV
;
A
#
# COMPACT_ATOMS: atom_id res chain seq x y z
N MET A 1 -23.99 11.78 53.64
CA MET A 1 -25.29 11.10 53.56
C MET A 1 -26.19 11.97 52.71
N GLY A 2 -26.51 11.54 51.50
CA GLY A 2 -27.31 12.28 50.56
C GLY A 2 -27.49 11.48 49.26
N ASN A 3 -28.60 10.82 49.14
CA ASN A 3 -29.02 9.87 48.12
C ASN A 3 -29.09 10.52 46.74
N ARG A 4 -28.38 10.00 45.74
CA ARG A 4 -28.56 10.30 44.30
C ARG A 4 -29.27 9.13 43.63
N ARG A 5 -30.57 9.06 43.81
CA ARG A 5 -31.52 8.27 43.00
C ARG A 5 -32.79 9.09 42.92
N GLU A 6 -32.94 9.78 41.77
CA GLU A 6 -34.22 10.30 41.27
C GLU A 6 -33.94 11.17 40.06
N PHE A 7 -34.00 10.58 38.87
CA PHE A 7 -34.33 11.29 37.62
C PHE A 7 -34.48 10.23 36.51
N LEU A 8 -35.60 9.60 36.47
CA LEU A 8 -36.15 8.90 35.28
C LEU A 8 -37.59 8.49 35.54
N THR A 9 -38.48 9.46 35.42
CA THR A 9 -39.91 9.20 35.09
C THR A 9 -40.49 10.49 34.50
N ALA A 10 -40.63 10.54 33.17
CA ALA A 10 -41.58 11.43 32.50
C ALA A 10 -41.96 10.86 31.15
N THR A 11 -43.11 10.26 31.12
CA THR A 11 -44.25 10.38 30.18
C THR A 11 -44.01 10.02 28.71
N ALA A 12 -44.50 8.83 28.38
CA ALA A 12 -44.93 8.48 27.03
C ALA A 12 -46.15 9.32 26.65
N ALA A 13 -46.03 10.16 25.63
CA ALA A 13 -47.16 10.73 24.91
C ALA A 13 -47.03 10.31 23.44
N GLY A 14 -48.02 9.56 22.97
CA GLY A 14 -48.04 9.01 21.61
C GLY A 14 -48.21 10.10 20.55
N LEU A 15 -47.40 9.97 19.50
CA LEU A 15 -47.64 10.63 18.21
C LEU A 15 -47.70 9.51 17.15
N ALA A 16 -48.92 9.28 16.69
CA ALA A 16 -49.17 8.49 15.49
C ALA A 16 -48.67 9.30 14.29
N ALA A 17 -47.54 8.92 13.71
CA ALA A 17 -47.08 9.46 12.45
C ALA A 17 -47.51 8.54 11.32
N ALA A 18 -48.33 9.09 10.42
CA ALA A 18 -48.78 8.44 9.19
C ALA A 18 -47.56 8.04 8.32
N ALA A 19 -47.51 6.78 7.92
CA ALA A 19 -46.53 6.27 6.98
C ALA A 19 -46.79 6.86 5.59
N ALA A 20 -45.90 7.72 5.12
CA ALA A 20 -45.82 8.09 3.72
C ALA A 20 -45.05 6.98 2.96
N PRO A 21 -45.46 6.63 1.72
CA PRO A 21 -44.79 5.59 0.95
C PRO A 21 -43.36 6.03 0.59
N ALA A 22 -42.37 5.15 0.89
CA ALA A 22 -41.01 5.33 0.48
C ALA A 22 -40.96 5.38 -1.06
N ARG A 23 -40.62 6.54 -1.63
CA ARG A 23 -40.19 6.65 -3.01
C ARG A 23 -38.86 5.92 -3.12
N ALA A 24 -38.80 4.88 -3.95
CA ALA A 24 -37.59 4.28 -4.40
C ALA A 24 -36.69 5.38 -4.98
N ALA A 25 -35.53 5.59 -4.38
CA ALA A 25 -34.49 6.41 -4.96
C ALA A 25 -33.96 5.66 -6.19
N GLU A 26 -34.30 6.13 -7.39
CA GLU A 26 -33.61 5.71 -8.61
C GLU A 26 -32.13 6.03 -8.43
N GLU A 27 -31.30 5.00 -8.38
CA GLU A 27 -29.85 5.11 -8.52
C GLU A 27 -29.58 5.78 -9.89
N ARG A 28 -29.33 7.07 -9.87
CA ARG A 28 -28.71 7.75 -11.00
C ARG A 28 -27.28 7.21 -11.10
N THR A 29 -27.09 6.19 -11.94
CA THR A 29 -25.77 5.86 -12.47
C THR A 29 -25.27 7.11 -13.18
N ALA A 30 -24.28 7.78 -12.59
CA ALA A 30 -23.61 8.89 -13.22
C ALA A 30 -22.99 8.37 -14.54
N ALA A 31 -23.47 8.88 -15.67
CA ALA A 31 -22.90 8.57 -16.96
C ALA A 31 -21.39 8.93 -16.92
N PRO A 32 -20.51 8.11 -17.50
CA PRO A 32 -19.09 8.41 -17.55
C PRO A 32 -18.90 9.79 -18.21
N LYS A 33 -18.16 10.68 -17.54
CA LYS A 33 -17.84 12.00 -18.09
C LYS A 33 -17.19 11.80 -19.45
N SER A 34 -17.76 12.37 -20.51
CA SER A 34 -17.21 12.31 -21.87
C SER A 34 -15.79 12.89 -21.85
N THR A 35 -14.81 12.10 -22.27
CA THR A 35 -13.43 12.54 -22.43
C THR A 35 -13.39 13.63 -23.53
N PRO A 36 -12.71 14.77 -23.33
CA PRO A 36 -12.55 15.78 -24.38
C PRO A 36 -11.94 15.19 -25.65
N ALA A 37 -12.43 15.57 -26.81
CA ALA A 37 -11.89 15.12 -28.10
C ALA A 37 -10.39 15.46 -28.18
N GLY A 38 -9.51 14.45 -28.32
CA GLY A 38 -8.06 14.60 -28.36
C GLY A 38 -7.30 14.29 -27.07
N ALA A 39 -8.00 14.01 -25.95
CA ALA A 39 -7.32 13.49 -24.75
C ALA A 39 -6.96 12.00 -24.94
N PRO A 40 -5.75 11.55 -24.50
CA PRO A 40 -5.41 10.14 -24.55
C PRO A 40 -6.42 9.33 -23.72
N PRO A 41 -6.73 8.07 -24.13
CA PRO A 41 -7.68 7.24 -23.42
C PRO A 41 -7.24 7.01 -21.98
N PHE A 42 -8.19 7.04 -21.03
CA PHE A 42 -7.93 6.68 -19.63
C PHE A 42 -7.62 5.19 -19.53
N GLY A 43 -6.52 4.85 -18.87
CA GLY A 43 -6.16 3.46 -18.65
C GLY A 43 -5.01 3.29 -17.67
N MET A 44 -4.97 2.11 -17.04
CA MET A 44 -3.88 1.72 -16.14
C MET A 44 -2.60 1.41 -16.94
N PRO A 45 -1.42 1.56 -16.33
CA PRO A 45 -0.18 1.07 -16.92
C PRO A 45 -0.23 -0.46 -17.03
N ARG A 46 0.39 -1.02 -18.10
CA ARG A 46 0.49 -2.47 -18.35
C ARG A 46 1.86 -2.82 -18.92
N ASP A 47 2.32 -4.01 -18.57
CA ASP A 47 3.61 -4.58 -18.98
C ASP A 47 4.80 -3.65 -18.71
N MET A 48 4.85 -3.15 -17.45
CA MET A 48 5.87 -2.19 -17.01
C MET A 48 6.35 -2.52 -15.60
N VAL A 49 7.60 -2.12 -15.32
CA VAL A 49 8.14 -2.00 -13.96
C VAL A 49 8.44 -0.52 -13.76
N LEU A 50 7.73 0.10 -12.85
CA LEU A 50 7.71 1.54 -12.65
C LEU A 50 8.36 1.91 -11.33
N LEU A 51 8.93 3.10 -11.25
CA LEU A 51 9.43 3.66 -10.00
C LEU A 51 9.19 5.16 -9.94
N ASN A 52 9.12 5.67 -8.73
CA ASN A 52 9.06 7.10 -8.48
C ASN A 52 10.44 7.56 -8.03
N MET A 53 10.97 8.63 -8.64
CA MET A 53 12.29 9.19 -8.36
C MET A 53 12.16 10.56 -7.69
N ARG A 54 13.08 10.86 -6.77
CA ARG A 54 13.22 12.21 -6.23
C ARG A 54 13.94 13.09 -7.24
N ARG A 55 13.38 14.29 -7.52
CA ARG A 55 13.99 15.26 -8.42
C ARG A 55 13.76 16.68 -7.86
N GLY A 56 14.84 17.30 -7.35
CA GLY A 56 14.72 18.59 -6.67
C GLY A 56 13.75 18.53 -5.49
N HIS A 57 12.72 19.38 -5.52
CA HIS A 57 11.65 19.39 -4.52
C HIS A 57 10.42 18.55 -4.89
N GLY A 58 10.47 17.81 -6.00
CA GLY A 58 9.36 17.00 -6.51
C GLY A 58 9.75 15.57 -6.80
N TYR A 59 8.93 14.95 -7.64
CA TYR A 59 9.07 13.57 -8.06
C TYR A 59 9.10 13.47 -9.58
N ALA A 60 9.65 12.40 -10.10
CA ALA A 60 9.67 12.07 -11.51
C ALA A 60 9.40 10.59 -11.72
N LEU A 61 8.66 10.27 -12.79
CA LEU A 61 8.38 8.87 -13.14
C LEU A 61 9.56 8.25 -13.88
N GLY A 62 9.93 7.04 -13.47
CA GLY A 62 10.89 6.18 -14.16
C GLY A 62 10.26 4.87 -14.60
N VAL A 63 10.77 4.31 -15.71
CA VAL A 63 10.45 2.95 -16.15
C VAL A 63 11.73 2.14 -16.11
N LYS A 64 11.73 1.03 -15.36
CA LYS A 64 12.88 0.11 -15.32
C LYS A 64 13.00 -0.61 -16.65
N THR A 65 14.17 -0.56 -17.24
CA THR A 65 14.54 -1.28 -18.47
C THR A 65 15.68 -2.25 -18.17
N LYS A 66 16.10 -3.01 -19.17
CA LYS A 66 17.29 -3.88 -19.04
C LYS A 66 18.61 -3.08 -18.88
N ASP A 67 18.65 -1.85 -19.38
CA ASP A 67 19.85 -1.01 -19.43
C ASP A 67 19.89 0.04 -18.29
N GLY A 68 18.83 0.15 -17.47
CA GLY A 68 18.72 1.13 -16.40
C GLY A 68 17.30 1.63 -16.20
N VAL A 69 17.14 2.91 -15.93
CA VAL A 69 15.84 3.56 -15.71
C VAL A 69 15.58 4.60 -16.78
N LEU A 70 14.55 4.41 -17.59
CA LEU A 70 14.07 5.43 -18.54
C LEU A 70 13.51 6.62 -17.77
N ASP A 71 14.06 7.80 -18.01
CA ASP A 71 13.55 9.08 -17.53
C ASP A 71 12.38 9.52 -18.39
N VAL A 72 11.17 9.31 -17.89
CA VAL A 72 9.92 9.57 -18.64
C VAL A 72 9.79 11.04 -19.03
N GLU A 73 10.10 11.97 -18.13
CA GLU A 73 10.01 13.40 -18.40
C GLU A 73 11.02 13.84 -19.47
N ALA A 74 12.29 13.39 -19.36
CA ALA A 74 13.33 13.74 -20.32
C ALA A 74 13.01 13.21 -21.73
N ALA A 75 12.58 11.96 -21.84
CA ALA A 75 12.18 11.35 -23.09
C ALA A 75 10.94 12.04 -23.69
N GLY A 76 9.89 12.27 -22.91
CA GLY A 76 8.66 12.95 -23.34
C GLY A 76 8.93 14.36 -23.87
N ARG A 77 9.77 15.12 -23.16
CA ARG A 77 10.17 16.47 -23.61
C ARG A 77 10.92 16.44 -24.94
N ALA A 78 11.86 15.53 -25.08
CA ALA A 78 12.66 15.42 -26.32
C ALA A 78 11.86 14.95 -27.53
N LEU A 79 10.85 14.10 -27.32
CA LEU A 79 9.98 13.60 -28.38
C LEU A 79 8.70 14.44 -28.58
N GLY A 80 8.51 15.52 -27.79
CA GLY A 80 7.31 16.34 -27.85
C GLY A 80 6.03 15.61 -27.44
N MET A 81 6.14 14.58 -26.62
CA MET A 81 5.03 13.75 -26.18
C MET A 81 4.57 14.15 -24.77
N PRO A 82 3.26 14.35 -24.54
CA PRO A 82 2.74 14.61 -23.19
C PRO A 82 2.76 13.33 -22.35
N VAL A 83 3.51 13.35 -21.26
CA VAL A 83 3.71 12.20 -20.36
C VAL A 83 3.31 12.54 -18.93
N PRO A 84 3.00 11.54 -18.07
CA PRO A 84 2.78 11.78 -16.64
C PRO A 84 4.09 12.24 -15.97
N ALA A 85 3.99 13.23 -15.07
CA ALA A 85 5.14 13.77 -14.37
C ALA A 85 5.65 12.81 -13.30
N ASP A 86 4.75 12.18 -12.55
CA ASP A 86 5.05 11.26 -11.45
C ASP A 86 4.08 10.07 -11.43
N MET A 87 4.26 9.17 -10.47
CA MET A 87 3.41 7.99 -10.31
C MET A 87 1.97 8.36 -9.95
N ASP A 88 1.76 9.37 -9.12
CA ASP A 88 0.42 9.77 -8.71
C ASP A 88 -0.36 10.33 -9.90
N GLU A 89 0.26 11.14 -10.77
CA GLU A 89 -0.35 11.62 -11.99
C GLU A 89 -0.66 10.46 -12.96
N LEU A 90 0.28 9.51 -13.10
CA LEU A 90 0.06 8.32 -13.92
C LEU A 90 -1.20 7.56 -13.50
N LEU A 91 -1.35 7.29 -12.21
CA LEU A 91 -2.44 6.47 -11.68
C LEU A 91 -3.75 7.24 -11.60
N GLN A 92 -3.75 8.43 -10.98
CA GLN A 92 -4.97 9.20 -10.71
C GLN A 92 -5.62 9.75 -11.99
N ASN A 93 -4.83 10.02 -13.02
CA ASN A 93 -5.31 10.52 -14.31
C ASN A 93 -5.35 9.44 -15.41
N GLY A 94 -5.06 8.17 -15.08
CA GLY A 94 -5.15 7.04 -16.02
C GLY A 94 -4.26 7.22 -17.24
N ARG A 95 -3.01 7.67 -17.05
CA ARG A 95 -2.07 8.01 -18.14
C ARG A 95 -1.27 6.82 -18.66
N GLY A 96 -1.67 5.59 -18.32
CA GLY A 96 -1.00 4.36 -18.78
C GLY A 96 -0.81 4.27 -20.29
N PRO A 97 -1.84 4.54 -21.13
CA PRO A 97 -1.70 4.53 -22.59
C PRO A 97 -0.71 5.57 -23.12
N ALA A 98 -0.66 6.77 -22.51
CA ALA A 98 0.32 7.80 -22.91
C ALA A 98 1.75 7.38 -22.60
N LEU A 99 1.95 6.76 -21.44
CA LEU A 99 3.25 6.18 -21.04
C LEU A 99 3.66 5.05 -21.98
N ARG A 100 2.74 4.14 -22.35
CA ARG A 100 3.02 3.07 -23.31
C ARG A 100 3.44 3.63 -24.66
N ALA A 101 2.74 4.62 -25.18
CA ALA A 101 3.09 5.28 -26.45
C ALA A 101 4.50 5.90 -26.42
N LEU A 102 4.92 6.49 -25.28
CA LEU A 102 6.28 6.98 -25.12
C LEU A 102 7.31 5.82 -25.17
N ILE A 103 7.05 4.74 -24.45
CA ILE A 103 7.95 3.59 -24.41
C ILE A 103 8.12 3.00 -25.82
N ASP A 104 7.01 2.81 -26.56
CA ASP A 104 7.02 2.32 -27.93
C ASP A 104 7.85 3.23 -28.86
N ALA A 105 7.72 4.55 -28.70
CA ALA A 105 8.50 5.51 -29.48
C ALA A 105 10.00 5.46 -29.15
N VAL A 106 10.36 5.27 -27.89
CA VAL A 106 11.76 5.12 -27.46
C VAL A 106 12.33 3.78 -27.94
N GLU A 107 11.56 2.69 -27.89
CA GLU A 107 11.96 1.38 -28.38
C GLU A 107 12.16 1.35 -29.90
N ALA A 108 11.34 2.11 -30.66
CA ALA A 108 11.47 2.23 -32.12
C ALA A 108 12.72 3.02 -32.56
N ALA A 109 13.17 3.96 -31.74
CA ALA A 109 14.37 4.77 -31.99
C ALA A 109 15.22 4.87 -30.68
N PRO A 110 15.95 3.82 -30.32
CA PRO A 110 16.67 3.76 -29.07
C PRO A 110 17.69 4.90 -28.93
N ASP A 111 17.53 5.69 -27.86
CA ASP A 111 18.44 6.76 -27.50
C ASP A 111 18.83 6.60 -26.01
N GLY A 112 20.05 6.16 -25.77
CA GLY A 112 20.58 5.94 -24.42
C GLY A 112 20.63 7.19 -23.53
N ARG A 113 20.43 8.39 -24.11
CA ARG A 113 20.44 9.66 -23.35
C ARG A 113 19.36 9.74 -22.29
N PHE A 114 18.27 8.99 -22.47
CA PHE A 114 17.13 9.00 -21.52
C PHE A 114 17.19 7.89 -20.48
N VAL A 115 18.23 7.04 -20.54
CA VAL A 115 18.40 5.92 -19.61
C VAL A 115 19.41 6.30 -18.55
N LEU A 116 18.95 6.38 -17.30
CA LEU A 116 19.77 6.66 -16.15
C LEU A 116 20.35 5.35 -15.58
N PRO A 117 21.64 5.34 -15.13
CA PRO A 117 22.15 4.22 -14.35
C PRO A 117 21.32 4.07 -13.06
N GLU A 118 20.80 2.88 -12.82
CA GLU A 118 19.91 2.64 -11.65
C GLU A 118 20.58 2.92 -10.32
N ALA A 119 21.88 2.63 -10.20
CA ALA A 119 22.65 2.90 -8.98
C ALA A 119 22.72 4.38 -8.58
N GLY A 120 22.41 5.30 -9.51
CA GLY A 120 22.36 6.75 -9.29
C GLY A 120 20.94 7.28 -9.00
N VAL A 121 19.93 6.41 -8.99
CA VAL A 121 18.54 6.83 -8.79
C VAL A 121 18.24 7.09 -7.32
N ALA A 122 17.77 8.29 -7.03
CA ALA A 122 17.21 8.61 -5.72
C ALA A 122 15.74 8.20 -5.70
N TYR A 123 15.41 7.11 -5.03
CA TYR A 123 14.04 6.61 -4.95
C TYR A 123 13.13 7.50 -4.11
N ALA A 124 11.84 7.46 -4.42
CA ALA A 124 10.75 8.02 -3.64
C ALA A 124 9.74 6.90 -3.30
N PRO A 125 8.77 7.13 -2.40
CA PRO A 125 7.67 6.19 -2.22
C PRO A 125 6.98 5.91 -3.56
N VAL A 126 6.57 4.67 -3.80
CA VAL A 126 5.91 4.28 -5.06
C VAL A 126 4.72 5.19 -5.35
N VAL A 127 3.90 5.48 -4.36
CA VAL A 127 2.88 6.53 -4.39
C VAL A 127 3.15 7.54 -3.28
N THR A 128 2.85 8.81 -3.50
CA THR A 128 3.16 9.88 -2.52
C THR A 128 1.92 10.58 -1.99
N ARG A 129 0.79 10.41 -2.65
CA ARG A 129 -0.49 11.05 -2.30
C ARG A 129 -1.67 10.08 -2.35
N PRO A 130 -1.59 8.89 -1.72
CA PRO A 130 -2.76 8.02 -1.59
C PRO A 130 -3.82 8.74 -0.76
N GLU A 131 -5.09 8.59 -1.12
CA GLU A 131 -6.19 9.03 -0.26
C GLU A 131 -6.32 8.10 0.95
N LYS A 132 -6.05 6.79 0.75
CA LYS A 132 -6.13 5.76 1.78
C LYS A 132 -4.89 4.88 1.78
N ILE A 133 -4.36 4.65 2.97
CA ILE A 133 -3.38 3.61 3.28
C ILE A 133 -4.10 2.59 4.16
N ILE A 134 -4.52 1.48 3.57
CA ILE A 134 -5.28 0.44 4.25
C ILE A 134 -4.31 -0.67 4.64
N MET A 135 -4.44 -1.13 5.88
CA MET A 135 -3.60 -2.16 6.47
C MET A 135 -4.46 -3.34 6.91
N MET A 136 -3.93 -4.56 6.77
CA MET A 136 -4.56 -5.78 7.23
C MET A 136 -3.80 -6.39 8.41
N GLY A 137 -4.46 -6.56 9.54
CA GLY A 137 -3.90 -7.28 10.70
C GLY A 137 -4.13 -8.80 10.61
N PHE A 138 -3.20 -9.60 11.16
CA PHE A 138 -3.35 -11.05 11.39
C PHE A 138 -3.81 -11.85 10.16
N ASN A 139 -3.23 -11.62 9.00
CA ASN A 139 -3.67 -12.24 7.74
C ASN A 139 -2.94 -13.53 7.35
N TYR A 140 -2.04 -14.04 8.17
CA TYR A 140 -1.33 -15.30 7.89
C TYR A 140 -1.60 -16.32 8.98
N ARG A 141 -1.85 -17.58 8.58
CA ARG A 141 -2.22 -18.66 9.52
C ARG A 141 -1.12 -18.92 10.52
N HIS A 142 0.13 -19.08 10.03
CA HIS A 142 1.27 -19.35 10.89
C HIS A 142 1.63 -18.16 11.79
N HIS A 143 1.38 -16.91 11.33
CA HIS A 143 1.54 -15.72 12.18
C HIS A 143 0.47 -15.68 13.30
N ALA A 144 -0.76 -16.06 13.02
CA ALA A 144 -1.81 -16.19 14.04
C ALA A 144 -1.44 -17.26 15.07
N GLU A 145 -0.90 -18.41 14.65
CA GLU A 145 -0.40 -19.48 15.54
C GLU A 145 0.81 -19.01 16.38
N GLU A 146 1.76 -18.31 15.74
CA GLU A 146 2.94 -17.75 16.40
C GLU A 146 2.56 -16.79 17.53
N THR A 147 1.64 -15.88 17.27
CA THR A 147 1.20 -14.86 18.25
C THR A 147 0.14 -15.37 19.22
N GLY A 148 -0.43 -16.57 18.99
CA GLY A 148 -1.55 -17.12 19.76
C GLY A 148 -2.85 -16.36 19.53
N THR A 149 -2.97 -15.66 18.40
CA THR A 149 -4.17 -14.91 18.04
C THR A 149 -5.17 -15.82 17.33
N PRO A 150 -6.45 -15.81 17.70
CA PRO A 150 -7.47 -16.55 16.96
C PRO A 150 -7.55 -16.10 15.50
N ILE A 151 -7.77 -17.05 14.59
CA ILE A 151 -8.00 -16.74 13.16
C ILE A 151 -9.22 -15.83 13.06
N PRO A 152 -9.10 -14.62 12.47
CA PRO A 152 -10.22 -13.68 12.36
C PRO A 152 -11.28 -14.22 11.39
N LYS A 153 -12.56 -13.97 11.71
CA LYS A 153 -13.69 -14.33 10.83
C LYS A 153 -13.86 -13.33 9.69
N ASP A 154 -13.56 -12.06 9.95
CA ASP A 154 -13.61 -10.94 9.02
C ASP A 154 -12.27 -10.20 9.03
N PRO A 155 -11.86 -9.55 7.91
CA PRO A 155 -10.59 -8.84 7.85
C PRO A 155 -10.49 -7.70 8.86
N PRO A 156 -9.61 -7.74 9.89
CA PRO A 156 -9.40 -6.62 10.80
C PRO A 156 -8.55 -5.54 10.11
N LEU A 157 -9.23 -4.57 9.49
CA LEU A 157 -8.58 -3.48 8.79
C LEU A 157 -8.25 -2.32 9.74
N PHE A 158 -7.12 -1.69 9.51
CA PHE A 158 -6.71 -0.44 10.13
C PHE A 158 -6.03 0.46 9.09
N ASN A 159 -5.50 1.59 9.49
CA ASN A 159 -4.91 2.56 8.56
C ASN A 159 -3.60 3.14 9.08
N LYS A 160 -2.79 3.64 8.13
CA LYS A 160 -1.71 4.58 8.37
C LYS A 160 -2.03 5.91 7.66
N TYR A 161 -1.20 6.93 7.89
CA TYR A 161 -1.31 8.23 7.26
C TYR A 161 -0.11 8.50 6.34
N ASN A 162 -0.23 9.50 5.47
CA ASN A 162 0.79 9.80 4.46
C ASN A 162 2.15 10.19 5.04
N ASN A 163 2.22 10.68 6.30
CA ASN A 163 3.48 10.90 7.00
C ASN A 163 4.28 9.61 7.21
N ALA A 164 3.62 8.47 7.25
CA ALA A 164 4.29 7.17 7.40
C ALA A 164 4.96 6.68 6.12
N LEU A 165 4.63 7.23 4.93
CA LEU A 165 5.24 6.80 3.67
C LEU A 165 6.76 6.98 3.68
N ASN A 166 7.47 5.97 3.17
CA ASN A 166 8.91 5.98 3.03
C ASN A 166 9.30 5.15 1.77
N HIS A 167 10.58 5.05 1.47
CA HIS A 167 11.06 4.53 0.19
C HIS A 167 12.29 3.61 0.33
N HIS A 168 12.62 2.94 -0.76
CA HIS A 168 13.89 2.19 -0.88
C HIS A 168 15.09 3.13 -0.69
N GLY A 169 16.03 2.72 0.15
CA GLY A 169 17.20 3.52 0.54
C GLY A 169 16.87 4.62 1.57
N GLY A 170 15.63 4.70 2.06
CA GLY A 170 15.22 5.66 3.07
C GLY A 170 15.69 5.32 4.48
N THR A 171 15.46 6.25 5.41
CA THR A 171 15.71 6.06 6.84
C THR A 171 14.42 6.19 7.64
N ILE A 172 14.33 5.49 8.75
CA ILE A 172 13.28 5.64 9.76
C ILE A 172 13.93 6.21 11.03
N ALA A 173 13.54 7.41 11.41
CA ALA A 173 13.91 7.99 12.70
C ALA A 173 13.04 7.35 13.79
N LEU A 174 13.64 6.50 14.63
CA LEU A 174 12.92 5.81 15.67
C LEU A 174 12.49 6.77 16.78
N PRO A 175 11.20 6.84 17.16
CA PRO A 175 10.72 7.70 18.25
C PRO A 175 11.09 7.10 19.62
N THR A 176 12.39 7.00 19.93
CA THR A 176 12.94 6.33 21.12
C THR A 176 12.55 6.97 22.43
N GLN A 177 12.03 8.19 22.41
CA GLN A 177 11.46 8.84 23.61
C GLN A 177 10.07 8.30 23.95
N ALA A 178 9.33 7.79 22.95
CA ALA A 178 7.95 7.33 23.10
C ALA A 178 7.84 5.79 23.07
N ALA A 179 8.74 5.09 22.39
CA ALA A 179 8.69 3.65 22.18
C ALA A 179 10.07 2.99 22.27
N ARG A 180 10.08 1.65 22.47
CA ARG A 180 11.31 0.85 22.57
C ARG A 180 11.21 -0.49 21.84
N GLU A 181 10.03 -0.91 21.44
CA GLU A 181 9.77 -2.24 20.89
C GLU A 181 9.47 -2.15 19.39
N PHE A 182 10.50 -1.81 18.62
CA PHE A 182 10.37 -1.66 17.16
C PHE A 182 10.51 -2.99 16.44
N ASP A 183 9.66 -3.21 15.44
CA ASP A 183 9.52 -4.48 14.74
C ASP A 183 9.23 -4.27 13.25
N TYR A 184 9.61 -5.23 12.43
CA TYR A 184 9.40 -5.28 10.98
C TYR A 184 8.20 -6.17 10.66
N GLU A 185 7.53 -5.87 9.53
CA GLU A 185 6.48 -6.69 8.91
C GLU A 185 6.57 -6.53 7.39
N THR A 186 7.28 -7.45 6.72
CA THR A 186 7.31 -7.45 5.25
C THR A 186 5.96 -7.88 4.71
N GLU A 187 5.41 -7.12 3.76
CA GLU A 187 4.09 -7.31 3.20
C GLU A 187 4.02 -7.11 1.70
N LEU A 188 3.14 -7.85 1.04
CA LEU A 188 2.66 -7.53 -0.29
C LEU A 188 1.78 -6.28 -0.21
N VAL A 189 2.02 -5.31 -1.09
CA VAL A 189 1.21 -4.09 -1.20
C VAL A 189 0.50 -4.06 -2.54
N MET A 190 -0.83 -3.95 -2.52
CA MET A 190 -1.66 -3.73 -3.69
C MET A 190 -1.82 -2.23 -3.93
N VAL A 191 -1.65 -1.78 -5.19
CA VAL A 191 -1.83 -0.39 -5.62
C VAL A 191 -3.01 -0.30 -6.57
N PHE A 192 -4.02 0.50 -6.23
CA PHE A 192 -5.22 0.66 -7.06
C PHE A 192 -4.94 1.56 -8.27
N GLY A 193 -5.48 1.17 -9.42
CA GLY A 193 -5.40 1.93 -10.68
C GLY A 193 -6.76 2.34 -11.26
N ARG A 194 -7.85 1.86 -10.64
CA ARG A 194 -9.24 2.21 -11.00
C ARG A 194 -10.06 2.40 -9.75
N GLU A 195 -11.05 3.30 -9.84
CA GLU A 195 -12.05 3.44 -8.79
C GLU A 195 -12.88 2.16 -8.65
N CYS A 196 -13.02 1.68 -7.41
CA CYS A 196 -13.61 0.40 -7.09
C CYS A 196 -14.59 0.55 -5.91
N ARG A 197 -15.84 0.12 -6.15
CA ARG A 197 -16.93 0.15 -5.16
C ARG A 197 -17.86 -1.05 -5.39
N ASN A 198 -18.17 -1.82 -4.34
CA ASN A 198 -19.00 -3.04 -4.39
C ASN A 198 -18.50 -4.06 -5.43
N VAL A 199 -17.19 -4.30 -5.46
CA VAL A 199 -16.57 -5.19 -6.45
C VAL A 199 -16.67 -6.64 -6.00
N SER A 200 -16.99 -7.55 -6.95
CA SER A 200 -16.96 -8.99 -6.69
C SER A 200 -15.52 -9.51 -6.51
N GLU A 201 -15.34 -10.65 -5.83
CA GLU A 201 -14.02 -11.28 -5.74
C GLU A 201 -13.48 -11.68 -7.14
N ALA A 202 -14.36 -12.08 -8.07
CA ALA A 202 -13.97 -12.47 -9.42
C ALA A 202 -13.29 -11.32 -10.19
N ASP A 203 -13.80 -10.09 -10.03
CA ASP A 203 -13.33 -8.90 -10.77
C ASP A 203 -12.27 -8.10 -10.00
N ALA A 204 -12.02 -8.43 -8.73
CA ALA A 204 -11.28 -7.58 -7.80
C ALA A 204 -9.87 -7.18 -8.29
N LEU A 205 -9.11 -8.11 -8.88
CA LEU A 205 -7.75 -7.81 -9.34
C LEU A 205 -7.71 -6.90 -10.57
N ASP A 206 -8.81 -6.76 -11.32
CA ASP A 206 -8.90 -5.89 -12.49
C ASP A 206 -8.87 -4.40 -12.13
N TYR A 207 -8.94 -4.07 -10.84
CA TYR A 207 -8.88 -2.71 -10.32
C TYR A 207 -7.46 -2.29 -9.87
N LEU A 208 -6.51 -3.23 -9.90
CA LEU A 208 -5.13 -2.96 -9.48
C LEU A 208 -4.27 -2.47 -10.64
N ALA A 209 -3.51 -1.41 -10.40
CA ALA A 209 -2.41 -1.00 -11.28
C ALA A 209 -1.23 -1.96 -11.17
N GLY A 210 -0.97 -2.47 -9.95
CA GLY A 210 0.12 -3.39 -9.71
C GLY A 210 0.37 -3.64 -8.23
N TYR A 211 1.57 -4.18 -7.98
CA TYR A 211 2.02 -4.60 -6.65
C TYR A 211 3.40 -4.05 -6.36
N CYS A 212 3.72 -3.87 -5.09
CA CYS A 212 5.06 -3.55 -4.63
C CYS A 212 5.37 -4.25 -3.30
N THR A 213 6.65 -4.29 -2.94
CA THR A 213 7.10 -4.71 -1.62
C THR A 213 6.85 -3.58 -0.63
N GLY A 214 6.36 -3.89 0.57
CA GLY A 214 6.19 -2.94 1.66
C GLY A 214 6.63 -3.49 3.01
N ASN A 215 6.65 -2.63 4.01
CA ASN A 215 6.88 -3.02 5.40
C ASN A 215 5.93 -2.23 6.32
N ASP A 216 5.12 -2.94 7.09
CA ASP A 216 4.27 -2.34 8.13
C ASP A 216 5.07 -2.17 9.43
N PHE A 217 6.06 -1.26 9.38
CA PHE A 217 6.94 -1.02 10.51
C PHE A 217 6.16 -0.58 11.74
N SER A 218 6.51 -1.13 12.92
CA SER A 218 5.66 -1.12 14.11
C SER A 218 6.44 -0.76 15.37
N ALA A 219 5.81 0.00 16.27
CA ALA A 219 6.21 0.16 17.67
C ALA A 219 5.23 -0.65 18.53
N ARG A 220 5.61 -1.86 18.95
CA ARG A 220 4.71 -2.84 19.56
C ARG A 220 4.21 -2.43 20.93
N ASP A 221 5.03 -1.71 21.70
CA ASP A 221 4.65 -1.16 22.99
C ASP A 221 3.55 -0.09 22.85
N LEU A 222 3.60 0.74 21.81
CA LEU A 222 2.52 1.69 21.49
C LEU A 222 1.31 1.00 20.87
N GLN A 223 1.51 0.03 19.97
CA GLN A 223 0.42 -0.70 19.30
C GLN A 223 -0.52 -1.37 20.30
N THR A 224 0.01 -1.87 21.41
CA THR A 224 -0.75 -2.64 22.41
C THR A 224 -1.27 -1.81 23.59
N LEU A 225 -1.09 -0.48 23.58
CA LEU A 225 -1.62 0.40 24.62
C LEU A 225 -3.15 0.43 24.65
N THR A 226 -3.78 0.35 23.48
CA THR A 226 -5.23 0.39 23.32
C THR A 226 -5.68 -0.70 22.35
N SER A 227 -6.98 -0.85 22.14
CA SER A 227 -7.52 -1.73 21.11
C SER A 227 -7.28 -1.21 19.67
N GLN A 228 -6.82 0.04 19.51
CA GLN A 228 -6.55 0.67 18.21
C GLN A 228 -5.04 0.67 17.94
N PHE A 229 -4.61 0.07 16.84
CA PHE A 229 -3.19 -0.12 16.50
C PHE A 229 -2.49 1.17 16.06
N MET A 230 -3.26 2.16 15.62
CA MET A 230 -2.80 3.35 14.91
C MET A 230 -1.57 4.00 15.54
N ILE A 231 -1.56 4.24 16.86
CA ILE A 231 -0.47 4.97 17.52
C ILE A 231 0.89 4.25 17.44
N GLY A 232 0.88 2.93 17.32
CA GLY A 232 2.09 2.11 17.14
C GLY A 232 2.47 1.87 15.68
N LYS A 233 1.65 2.32 14.72
CA LYS A 233 1.76 2.00 13.29
C LYS A 233 2.01 3.21 12.39
N THR A 234 1.78 4.44 12.86
CA THR A 234 1.74 5.63 12.00
C THR A 234 2.79 6.70 12.33
N SER A 235 3.89 6.34 12.99
CA SER A 235 5.03 7.25 13.12
C SER A 235 5.62 7.57 11.74
N ASP A 236 6.32 8.70 11.65
CA ASP A 236 6.91 9.16 10.38
C ASP A 236 7.83 8.10 9.78
N GLY A 237 7.60 7.79 8.51
CA GLY A 237 8.37 6.80 7.77
C GLY A 237 8.06 5.34 8.06
N PHE A 238 7.05 4.98 8.87
CA PHE A 238 6.70 3.61 9.26
C PHE A 238 5.96 2.79 8.19
N ALA A 239 5.81 3.30 6.97
CA ALA A 239 5.27 2.59 5.82
C ALA A 239 6.19 2.67 4.60
N PRO A 240 7.43 2.15 4.67
CA PRO A 240 8.28 2.07 3.50
C PRO A 240 7.67 1.12 2.46
N LEU A 241 7.73 1.52 1.17
CA LEU A 241 7.25 0.72 0.04
C LEU A 241 8.07 0.98 -1.22
N GLY A 242 8.19 -0.04 -2.06
CA GLY A 242 8.98 0.00 -3.29
C GLY A 242 9.99 -1.15 -3.37
N PRO A 243 11.05 -1.04 -4.17
CA PRO A 243 11.47 0.11 -5.00
C PRO A 243 10.57 0.36 -6.20
N TYR A 244 9.82 -0.67 -6.64
CA TYR A 244 9.07 -0.64 -7.89
C TYR A 244 7.57 -0.85 -7.67
N LEU A 245 6.78 -0.29 -8.58
CA LEU A 245 5.44 -0.77 -8.90
C LEU A 245 5.57 -1.73 -10.09
N VAL A 246 5.34 -3.00 -9.87
CA VAL A 246 5.25 -4.01 -10.95
C VAL A 246 3.79 -4.09 -11.36
N THR A 247 3.47 -3.82 -12.63
CA THR A 247 2.08 -3.80 -13.10
C THR A 247 1.39 -5.14 -12.91
N ALA A 248 0.08 -5.13 -12.67
CA ALA A 248 -0.68 -6.30 -12.24
C ALA A 248 -0.61 -7.48 -13.24
N ASP A 249 -0.54 -7.18 -14.52
CA ASP A 249 -0.43 -8.15 -15.61
C ASP A 249 0.94 -8.87 -15.67
N ARG A 250 1.96 -8.36 -14.98
CA ARG A 250 3.28 -9.01 -14.85
C ARG A 250 3.38 -9.93 -13.64
N VAL A 251 2.43 -9.87 -12.71
CA VAL A 251 2.37 -10.73 -11.52
C VAL A 251 1.38 -11.86 -11.76
N LYS A 252 1.88 -13.06 -11.98
CA LYS A 252 1.05 -14.21 -12.37
C LYS A 252 0.00 -14.57 -11.31
N ASP A 253 0.41 -14.63 -10.06
CA ASP A 253 -0.48 -14.88 -8.92
C ASP A 253 0.05 -14.16 -7.67
N PRO A 254 -0.62 -13.09 -7.23
CA PRO A 254 -0.19 -12.35 -6.04
C PRO A 254 -0.38 -13.15 -4.74
N ASN A 255 -1.15 -14.23 -4.76
CA ASN A 255 -1.39 -15.08 -3.61
C ASN A 255 -0.40 -16.27 -3.53
N ASN A 256 0.65 -16.26 -4.33
CA ASN A 256 1.70 -17.29 -4.30
C ASN A 256 3.06 -16.70 -4.67
N LEU A 257 3.53 -15.75 -3.84
CA LEU A 257 4.83 -15.10 -3.97
C LEU A 257 5.68 -15.43 -2.73
N LYS A 258 6.95 -15.77 -2.95
CA LYS A 258 7.90 -15.88 -1.85
C LYS A 258 8.15 -14.50 -1.25
N LEU A 259 8.23 -14.49 0.10
CA LEU A 259 8.45 -13.29 0.89
C LEU A 259 9.59 -13.54 1.86
N LYS A 260 10.49 -12.57 1.99
CA LYS A 260 11.63 -12.66 2.91
C LYS A 260 11.90 -11.32 3.59
N THR A 261 12.31 -11.41 4.86
CA THR A 261 12.87 -10.27 5.61
C THR A 261 14.26 -10.60 6.11
N LEU A 262 15.20 -9.68 5.91
CA LEU A 262 16.52 -9.74 6.51
C LEU A 262 16.70 -8.53 7.44
N VAL A 263 17.32 -8.77 8.59
CA VAL A 263 17.78 -7.73 9.52
C VAL A 263 19.29 -7.89 9.67
N ASN A 264 20.05 -6.86 9.31
CA ASN A 264 21.51 -6.88 9.32
C ASN A 264 22.09 -8.11 8.59
N GLY A 265 21.49 -8.47 7.45
CA GLY A 265 21.89 -9.61 6.62
C GLY A 265 21.42 -10.98 7.15
N ARG A 266 20.71 -11.04 8.28
CA ARG A 266 20.19 -12.31 8.83
C ARG A 266 18.72 -12.48 8.48
N VAL A 267 18.35 -13.62 7.90
CA VAL A 267 16.96 -13.96 7.57
C VAL A 267 16.14 -14.05 8.84
N ARG A 268 14.99 -13.36 8.84
CA ARG A 268 14.02 -13.30 9.95
C ARG A 268 12.66 -13.84 9.55
N GLN A 269 12.17 -13.50 8.36
CA GLN A 269 10.99 -14.09 7.74
C GLN A 269 11.42 -14.76 6.43
N ASP A 270 10.90 -15.94 6.13
CA ASP A 270 11.07 -16.66 4.87
C ASP A 270 9.80 -17.50 4.65
N TRP A 271 8.86 -17.00 3.84
CA TRP A 271 7.54 -17.58 3.70
C TRP A 271 6.92 -17.28 2.32
N SER A 272 5.60 -17.51 2.19
CA SER A 272 4.85 -17.28 0.97
C SER A 272 3.50 -16.64 1.24
N THR A 273 3.00 -15.85 0.28
CA THR A 273 1.67 -15.23 0.33
C THR A 273 0.52 -16.24 0.20
N ASP A 274 0.79 -17.53 -0.10
CA ASP A 274 -0.22 -18.58 -0.14
C ASP A 274 -0.76 -18.99 1.24
N ASP A 275 -0.08 -18.57 2.31
CA ASP A 275 -0.53 -18.73 3.70
C ASP A 275 -1.55 -17.67 4.17
N MET A 276 -1.85 -16.66 3.32
CA MET A 276 -2.86 -15.66 3.67
C MET A 276 -4.21 -16.28 4.02
N ILE A 277 -4.83 -15.79 5.09
CA ILE A 277 -6.19 -16.17 5.53
C ILE A 277 -7.21 -15.60 4.55
N PHE A 278 -7.09 -14.32 4.24
CA PHE A 278 -7.89 -13.62 3.22
C PHE A 278 -6.97 -13.24 2.07
N ASN A 279 -7.24 -13.79 0.89
CA ASN A 279 -6.47 -13.51 -0.31
C ASN A 279 -6.75 -12.10 -0.86
N CYS A 280 -5.95 -11.65 -1.84
CA CYS A 280 -6.07 -10.30 -2.40
C CYS A 280 -7.48 -9.98 -2.91
N ARG A 281 -8.18 -10.94 -3.54
CA ARG A 281 -9.54 -10.75 -4.06
C ARG A 281 -10.56 -10.52 -2.95
N GLN A 282 -10.47 -11.30 -1.88
CA GLN A 282 -11.34 -11.20 -0.71
C GLN A 282 -11.15 -9.85 0.01
N LEU A 283 -9.89 -9.41 0.19
CA LEU A 283 -9.57 -8.12 0.82
C LEU A 283 -10.17 -6.94 0.04
N ILE A 284 -9.99 -6.92 -1.28
CA ILE A 284 -10.51 -5.87 -2.16
C ILE A 284 -12.05 -5.87 -2.13
N SER A 285 -12.67 -7.04 -2.33
CA SER A 285 -14.12 -7.18 -2.30
C SER A 285 -14.68 -6.71 -0.96
N PHE A 286 -14.09 -7.14 0.16
CA PHE A 286 -14.52 -6.75 1.51
C PHE A 286 -14.44 -5.24 1.73
N ALA A 287 -13.28 -4.61 1.48
CA ALA A 287 -13.09 -3.18 1.67
C ALA A 287 -13.99 -2.34 0.76
N SER A 288 -14.17 -2.76 -0.50
CA SER A 288 -14.98 -2.03 -1.47
C SER A 288 -16.48 -2.01 -1.16
N LYS A 289 -16.97 -2.88 -0.28
CA LYS A 289 -18.38 -2.87 0.19
C LYS A 289 -18.69 -1.64 1.04
N VAL A 290 -17.72 -1.13 1.78
CA VAL A 290 -17.93 -0.05 2.74
C VAL A 290 -17.29 1.27 2.34
N MET A 291 -16.24 1.25 1.53
CA MET A 291 -15.55 2.47 1.07
C MET A 291 -15.24 2.41 -0.43
N THR A 292 -15.22 3.56 -1.08
CA THR A 292 -14.74 3.68 -2.46
C THR A 292 -13.21 3.72 -2.43
N LEU A 293 -12.55 2.78 -3.10
CA LEU A 293 -11.11 2.77 -3.30
C LEU A 293 -10.80 3.50 -4.60
N LYS A 294 -9.76 4.35 -4.60
CA LYS A 294 -9.43 5.24 -5.71
C LYS A 294 -8.07 4.90 -6.31
N PRO A 295 -7.81 5.30 -7.57
CA PRO A 295 -6.48 5.20 -8.16
C PRO A 295 -5.43 5.86 -7.27
N GLY A 296 -4.34 5.14 -6.98
CA GLY A 296 -3.29 5.58 -6.06
C GLY A 296 -3.51 5.17 -4.59
N ASP A 297 -4.69 4.70 -4.18
CA ASP A 297 -4.85 4.07 -2.86
C ASP A 297 -3.99 2.81 -2.76
N ILE A 298 -3.51 2.51 -1.56
CA ILE A 298 -2.67 1.34 -1.30
C ILE A 298 -3.24 0.48 -0.19
N PHE A 299 -3.01 -0.84 -0.33
CA PHE A 299 -3.49 -1.83 0.61
C PHE A 299 -2.37 -2.81 0.95
N TYR A 300 -1.92 -2.81 2.20
CA TYR A 300 -0.98 -3.76 2.77
C TYR A 300 -1.72 -5.02 3.22
N THR A 301 -1.23 -6.20 2.83
CA THR A 301 -2.01 -7.45 2.94
C THR A 301 -1.75 -8.27 4.20
N GLY A 302 -0.91 -7.77 5.12
CA GLY A 302 -0.48 -8.50 6.30
C GLY A 302 0.88 -9.18 6.10
N THR A 303 1.50 -9.58 7.21
CA THR A 303 2.82 -10.20 7.28
C THR A 303 2.75 -11.65 7.77
N PRO A 304 3.65 -12.56 7.33
CA PRO A 304 3.77 -13.90 7.88
C PRO A 304 4.48 -13.91 9.25
N GLN A 305 4.63 -15.10 9.83
CA GLN A 305 5.42 -15.34 11.05
C GLN A 305 6.89 -14.92 10.90
N GLY A 306 7.61 -14.88 12.03
CA GLY A 306 9.02 -14.51 12.12
C GLY A 306 9.24 -13.05 12.52
N VAL A 307 8.19 -12.35 12.95
CA VAL A 307 8.30 -11.03 13.56
C VAL A 307 8.84 -11.14 14.99
N ILE A 308 9.49 -10.08 15.50
CA ILE A 308 10.04 -10.07 16.87
C ILE A 308 8.90 -10.23 17.90
N PHE A 309 7.75 -9.63 17.61
CA PHE A 309 6.57 -9.73 18.49
C PHE A 309 6.10 -11.18 18.69
N GLY A 310 6.30 -12.07 17.72
CA GLY A 310 5.91 -13.48 17.76
C GLY A 310 6.92 -14.40 18.45
N GLU A 311 8.14 -13.94 18.77
CA GLU A 311 9.17 -14.79 19.39
C GLU A 311 8.71 -15.42 20.71
N LYS A 312 8.96 -16.74 20.89
CA LYS A 312 8.54 -17.54 22.06
C LYS A 312 9.46 -17.37 23.29
N ILE A 313 10.04 -16.17 23.43
CA ILE A 313 10.83 -15.78 24.60
C ILE A 313 10.15 -14.63 25.33
N PRO A 314 10.46 -14.39 26.62
CA PRO A 314 9.88 -13.27 27.35
C PRO A 314 10.07 -11.94 26.62
N ARG A 315 9.03 -11.12 26.56
CA ARG A 315 9.03 -9.85 25.82
C ARG A 315 10.23 -8.94 26.14
N LYS A 316 10.65 -8.91 27.39
CA LYS A 316 11.81 -8.14 27.87
C LYS A 316 13.16 -8.64 27.33
N ASP A 317 13.23 -9.89 26.87
CA ASP A 317 14.46 -10.54 26.40
C ASP A 317 14.54 -10.56 24.87
N ARG A 318 13.52 -10.05 24.16
CA ARG A 318 13.49 -9.96 22.69
C ARG A 318 14.46 -8.91 22.19
N ALA A 319 15.08 -9.19 21.05
CA ALA A 319 16.03 -8.28 20.41
C ALA A 319 15.28 -7.29 19.48
N TRP A 320 14.58 -6.33 20.08
CA TRP A 320 13.90 -5.28 19.34
C TRP A 320 14.85 -4.48 18.45
N LEU A 321 14.34 -3.97 17.33
CA LEU A 321 15.12 -3.15 16.42
C LEU A 321 15.54 -1.83 17.08
N LYS A 322 16.69 -1.30 16.65
CA LYS A 322 17.32 -0.11 17.23
C LYS A 322 18.01 0.74 16.16
N PRO A 323 18.38 1.99 16.47
CA PRO A 323 19.20 2.80 15.56
C PRO A 323 20.46 2.05 15.12
N GLY A 324 20.78 2.16 13.83
CA GLY A 324 21.88 1.47 13.16
C GLY A 324 21.48 0.15 12.48
N ASP A 325 20.32 -0.42 12.79
CA ASP A 325 19.86 -1.63 12.10
C ASP A 325 19.40 -1.34 10.66
N GLU A 326 19.65 -2.31 9.77
CA GLU A 326 19.19 -2.31 8.40
C GLU A 326 18.15 -3.41 8.21
N VAL A 327 17.03 -3.05 7.58
CA VAL A 327 15.95 -3.98 7.22
C VAL A 327 15.85 -4.07 5.71
N VAL A 328 15.76 -5.30 5.22
CA VAL A 328 15.54 -5.63 3.81
C VAL A 328 14.29 -6.48 3.71
N SER A 329 13.32 -6.03 2.94
CA SER A 329 12.07 -6.73 2.60
C SER A 329 12.13 -7.16 1.14
N GLU A 330 11.87 -8.42 0.85
CA GLU A 330 11.88 -8.97 -0.50
C GLU A 330 10.56 -9.67 -0.79
N LEU A 331 9.98 -9.42 -1.95
CA LEU A 331 8.93 -10.26 -2.54
C LEU A 331 9.34 -10.69 -3.94
N GLU A 332 9.05 -11.93 -4.26
CA GLU A 332 9.39 -12.55 -5.55
C GLU A 332 8.86 -11.70 -6.72
N GLY A 333 9.77 -11.26 -7.59
CA GLY A 333 9.45 -10.45 -8.77
C GLY A 333 9.13 -8.98 -8.53
N LEU A 334 9.07 -8.51 -7.26
CA LEU A 334 8.72 -7.13 -6.92
C LEU A 334 9.92 -6.26 -6.52
N GLY A 335 11.07 -6.88 -6.34
CA GLY A 335 12.31 -6.19 -5.95
C GLY A 335 12.52 -6.13 -4.43
N GLU A 336 13.70 -5.63 -4.06
CA GLU A 336 14.20 -5.53 -2.71
C GLU A 336 13.95 -4.11 -2.17
N LEU A 337 13.20 -4.00 -1.09
CA LEU A 337 12.99 -2.77 -0.35
C LEU A 337 13.96 -2.74 0.85
N ARG A 338 14.90 -1.79 0.84
CA ARG A 338 15.92 -1.63 1.88
C ARG A 338 15.74 -0.28 2.58
N PHE A 339 15.83 -0.26 3.91
CA PHE A 339 15.82 0.97 4.70
C PHE A 339 16.65 0.81 5.98
N ARG A 340 17.07 1.94 6.58
CA ARG A 340 17.90 1.99 7.79
C ARG A 340 17.20 2.71 8.91
N LEU A 341 17.51 2.30 10.15
CA LEU A 341 16.98 2.90 11.36
C LEU A 341 17.99 3.90 11.93
N VAL A 342 17.53 5.08 12.31
CA VAL A 342 18.35 6.15 12.88
C VAL A 342 17.74 6.71 14.17
#